data_4cf529b081704cc7499be48618d3e279
#
_entry.id   4cf529b081704cc7499be48618d3e279
#
_cell.length_a   1.000
_cell.length_b   1.000
_cell.length_c   1.000
_cell.angle_alpha   90.00
_cell.angle_beta   90.00
_cell.angle_gamma   90.00
#
_symmetry.space_group_name_H-M   'P 1'
#
loop_
_entity.id
_entity.type
_entity.pdbx_description
1 polymer ?
#
loop_
_entity_poly.entity_id
_entity_poly.type
_entity_poly.pdbx_seq_one_letter_code
_entity_poly.pdbx_strand_id
1 'polypeptide(L)'
;MGDLAVRGSATNGRGVFATRPFAEGETIEICPVIPLSAADTAKLDGTHLYNYYFGWGPDNKSGAIALGFGSFYNHSYTPNAVYRKNLADETIDFIALKYIAPSEEIFIRYNDPTAGKDGPLWFEIQEAQTE
;
A
#
# COMPACT_ATOMS: atom_id res chain seq x y z
N MET A 1 -1.30 13.70 -11.02
CA MET A 1 -0.36 14.43 -10.27
C MET A 1 -1.04 15.53 -9.50
N GLY A 2 -0.94 15.92 -8.46
CA GLY A 2 -1.68 16.93 -7.76
C GLY A 2 -2.74 16.41 -6.84
N ASP A 3 -3.08 15.12 -6.95
CA ASP A 3 -4.08 14.53 -6.08
C ASP A 3 -3.48 14.02 -4.77
N LEU A 4 -2.18 13.85 -4.72
CA LEU A 4 -1.46 13.32 -3.57
C LEU A 4 -0.23 14.16 -3.29
N ALA A 5 0.21 14.15 -2.05
CA ALA A 5 1.45 14.83 -1.65
C ALA A 5 2.16 13.99 -0.60
N VAL A 6 3.49 14.06 -0.61
CA VAL A 6 4.31 13.46 0.45
C VAL A 6 4.65 14.57 1.41
N ARG A 7 4.32 14.37 2.67
CA ARG A 7 4.53 15.37 3.73
C ARG A 7 4.95 14.68 5.01
N GLY A 8 5.41 15.46 5.97
CA GLY A 8 5.69 14.94 7.30
C GLY A 8 4.43 14.38 7.94
N SER A 9 4.54 13.18 8.50
CA SER A 9 3.44 12.49 9.14
C SER A 9 3.50 12.72 10.64
N ALA A 10 2.35 12.81 11.27
CA ALA A 10 2.29 12.93 12.72
C ALA A 10 2.72 11.64 13.41
N THR A 11 2.67 10.52 12.69
CA THR A 11 2.92 9.22 13.31
C THR A 11 4.28 8.64 12.95
N ASN A 12 4.79 8.90 11.75
CA ASN A 12 6.00 8.21 11.31
C ASN A 12 6.61 8.87 10.08
N GLY A 13 7.70 9.61 10.28
CA GLY A 13 8.48 10.17 9.18
C GLY A 13 7.64 10.93 8.18
N ARG A 14 7.67 10.49 6.92
CA ARG A 14 6.85 11.07 5.86
C ARG A 14 5.72 10.11 5.51
N GLY A 15 4.64 10.64 5.00
CA GLY A 15 3.51 9.85 4.56
C GLY A 15 2.85 10.47 3.34
N VAL A 16 1.80 9.84 2.86
CA VAL A 16 1.06 10.29 1.69
C VAL A 16 -0.23 10.93 2.16
N PHE A 17 -0.49 12.13 1.65
CA PHE A 17 -1.67 12.91 2.02
C PHE A 17 -2.52 13.18 0.80
N ALA A 18 -3.84 13.13 0.98
CA ALA A 18 -4.77 13.52 -0.06
C ALA A 18 -4.73 15.04 -0.24
N THR A 19 -4.74 15.50 -1.48
CA THR A 19 -4.88 16.94 -1.76
C THR A 19 -6.25 17.28 -2.30
N ARG A 20 -7.08 16.25 -2.54
CA ARG A 20 -8.49 16.39 -2.87
C ARG A 20 -9.27 15.30 -2.15
N PRO A 21 -10.60 15.37 -2.12
CA PRO A 21 -11.37 14.29 -1.50
C PRO A 21 -11.34 13.04 -2.38
N PHE A 22 -11.40 11.88 -1.73
CA PHE A 22 -11.60 10.60 -2.39
C PHE A 22 -12.85 9.95 -1.80
N ALA A 23 -13.73 9.48 -2.67
CA ALA A 23 -14.93 8.77 -2.23
C ALA A 23 -14.56 7.33 -1.90
N GLU A 24 -15.37 6.70 -1.06
CA GLU A 24 -15.23 5.28 -0.78
C GLU A 24 -15.25 4.49 -2.09
N GLY A 25 -14.29 3.58 -2.25
CA GLY A 25 -14.18 2.76 -3.45
C GLY A 25 -13.43 3.41 -4.60
N GLU A 26 -13.07 4.67 -4.46
CA GLU A 26 -12.36 5.36 -5.53
C GLU A 26 -10.91 4.92 -5.57
N THR A 27 -10.36 4.74 -6.79
CA THR A 27 -8.95 4.45 -6.95
C THR A 27 -8.14 5.70 -6.64
N ILE A 28 -7.20 5.56 -5.71
CA ILE A 28 -6.34 6.66 -5.30
C ILE A 28 -5.13 6.76 -6.23
N GLU A 29 -4.48 5.62 -6.48
CA GLU A 29 -3.26 5.59 -7.27
C GLU A 29 -3.05 4.19 -7.79
N ILE A 30 -2.53 4.09 -9.01
CA ILE A 30 -2.10 2.82 -9.59
C ILE A 30 -0.59 2.91 -9.74
N CYS A 31 0.14 2.13 -8.97
CA CYS A 31 1.60 2.21 -8.90
C CYS A 31 2.21 1.08 -9.69
N PRO A 32 2.97 1.37 -10.76
CA PRO A 32 3.77 0.31 -11.36
C PRO A 32 4.83 -0.15 -10.36
N VAL A 33 5.20 -1.42 -10.44
CA VAL A 33 6.20 -1.97 -9.53
C VAL A 33 7.38 -2.49 -10.31
N ILE A 34 8.51 -2.61 -9.62
CA ILE A 34 9.69 -3.30 -10.12
C ILE A 34 9.74 -4.62 -9.38
N PRO A 35 9.36 -5.74 -10.04
CA PRO A 35 9.43 -7.04 -9.37
C PRO A 35 10.89 -7.48 -9.21
N LEU A 36 11.18 -8.12 -8.10
CA LEU A 36 12.51 -8.61 -7.77
C LEU A 36 12.44 -10.11 -7.59
N SER A 37 13.54 -10.80 -7.94
CA SER A 37 13.66 -12.22 -7.63
C SER A 37 13.72 -12.40 -6.12
N ALA A 38 13.47 -13.64 -5.66
CA ALA A 38 13.61 -13.94 -4.25
C ALA A 38 15.04 -13.67 -3.77
N ALA A 39 16.03 -13.98 -4.61
CA ALA A 39 17.42 -13.74 -4.23
C ALA A 39 17.74 -12.26 -4.08
N ASP A 40 17.26 -11.43 -5.01
CA ASP A 40 17.47 -10.00 -4.91
C ASP A 40 16.74 -9.42 -3.72
N THR A 41 15.52 -9.89 -3.48
CA THR A 41 14.72 -9.43 -2.35
C THR A 41 15.45 -9.69 -1.04
N ALA A 42 16.05 -10.87 -0.90
CA ALA A 42 16.77 -11.22 0.31
C ALA A 42 17.93 -10.26 0.58
N LYS A 43 18.52 -9.70 -0.47
CA LYS A 43 19.63 -8.76 -0.30
C LYS A 43 19.18 -7.43 0.28
N LEU A 44 17.89 -7.11 0.21
CA LEU A 44 17.38 -5.88 0.77
C LEU A 44 17.21 -5.94 2.28
N ASP A 45 17.22 -7.13 2.85
CA ASP A 45 16.90 -7.30 4.27
C ASP A 45 17.89 -6.59 5.17
N GLY A 46 19.11 -6.38 4.73
CA GLY A 46 20.10 -5.65 5.50
C GLY A 46 20.23 -4.19 5.10
N THR A 47 19.33 -3.67 4.30
CA THR A 47 19.41 -2.30 3.81
C THR A 47 18.25 -1.47 4.31
N HIS A 48 18.36 -0.15 4.07
CA HIS A 48 17.27 0.77 4.42
C HIS A 48 15.98 0.43 3.69
N LEU A 49 16.06 -0.21 2.54
CA LEU A 49 14.88 -0.55 1.75
C LEU A 49 14.09 -1.71 2.31
N TYR A 50 14.56 -2.37 3.35
CA TYR A 50 13.87 -3.50 3.95
C TYR A 50 12.41 -3.21 4.29
N ASN A 51 12.11 -1.99 4.73
CA ASN A 51 10.77 -1.63 5.16
C ASN A 51 9.91 -1.08 4.03
N TYR A 52 10.42 -1.04 2.79
CA TYR A 52 9.74 -0.34 1.71
C TYR A 52 9.29 -1.24 0.57
N TYR A 53 9.66 -2.51 0.56
CA TYR A 53 9.21 -3.37 -0.51
C TYR A 53 7.95 -4.13 -0.09
N PHE A 54 7.18 -4.55 -1.09
CA PHE A 54 5.99 -5.36 -0.90
C PHE A 54 6.32 -6.81 -1.23
N GLY A 55 5.69 -7.76 -0.53
CA GLY A 55 5.74 -9.14 -0.96
C GLY A 55 5.14 -9.29 -2.36
N TRP A 56 5.66 -10.19 -3.17
CA TRP A 56 5.24 -10.28 -4.55
C TRP A 56 5.21 -11.74 -5.00
N GLY A 57 4.41 -11.99 -6.05
CA GLY A 57 4.26 -13.31 -6.61
C GLY A 57 3.13 -14.08 -5.96
N PRO A 58 2.76 -15.23 -6.54
CA PRO A 58 1.62 -16.00 -6.04
C PRO A 58 1.79 -16.47 -4.60
N ASP A 59 3.04 -16.65 -4.16
CA ASP A 59 3.34 -17.16 -2.84
C ASP A 59 3.98 -16.11 -1.93
N ASN A 60 4.09 -14.87 -2.40
CA ASN A 60 4.71 -13.77 -1.64
C ASN A 60 6.16 -14.01 -1.27
N LYS A 61 6.86 -14.86 -2.00
CA LYS A 61 8.27 -15.17 -1.69
C LYS A 61 9.25 -14.24 -2.36
N SER A 62 8.78 -13.46 -3.32
CA SER A 62 9.59 -12.42 -3.96
C SER A 62 9.21 -11.08 -3.39
N GLY A 63 9.80 -10.01 -3.91
CA GLY A 63 9.45 -8.67 -3.50
C GLY A 63 9.25 -7.79 -4.71
N ALA A 64 8.71 -6.60 -4.47
CA ALA A 64 8.55 -5.60 -5.51
C ALA A 64 8.64 -4.22 -4.89
N ILE A 65 9.25 -3.30 -5.64
CA ILE A 65 9.33 -1.90 -5.25
C ILE A 65 8.23 -1.15 -5.98
N ALA A 66 7.35 -0.52 -5.23
CA ALA A 66 6.29 0.29 -5.81
C ALA A 66 6.81 1.68 -6.14
N LEU A 67 6.53 2.13 -7.36
CA LEU A 67 6.90 3.46 -7.81
C LEU A 67 5.77 4.45 -7.49
N GLY A 68 5.91 5.69 -7.94
CA GLY A 68 4.97 6.72 -7.53
C GLY A 68 5.10 6.97 -6.05
N PHE A 69 3.97 7.06 -5.35
CA PHE A 69 3.96 7.24 -3.91
C PHE A 69 3.81 5.93 -3.14
N GLY A 70 3.75 4.81 -3.84
CA GLY A 70 3.36 3.52 -3.26
C GLY A 70 4.16 3.09 -2.05
N SER A 71 5.45 3.42 -2.00
CA SER A 71 6.31 3.02 -0.90
C SER A 71 6.26 3.99 0.29
N PHE A 72 5.48 5.07 0.19
CA PHE A 72 5.43 6.08 1.25
C PHE A 72 4.17 6.01 2.11
N TYR A 73 3.19 5.17 1.76
CA TYR A 73 1.98 5.05 2.57
C TYR A 73 2.35 4.44 3.92
N ASN A 74 1.93 5.08 4.98
CA ASN A 74 2.19 4.58 6.33
C ASN A 74 1.16 3.55 6.76
N HIS A 75 1.53 2.79 7.77
CA HIS A 75 0.72 1.70 8.29
C HIS A 75 -0.26 2.17 9.35
N SER A 76 -1.44 1.58 9.33
CA SER A 76 -2.40 1.68 10.43
C SER A 76 -3.19 0.38 10.48
N TYR A 77 -3.55 -0.05 11.68
CA TYR A 77 -4.48 -1.18 11.83
C TYR A 77 -5.93 -0.76 11.61
N THR A 78 -6.17 0.57 11.51
CA THR A 78 -7.48 1.10 11.13
C THR A 78 -7.30 1.98 9.90
N PRO A 79 -6.94 1.39 8.76
CA PRO A 79 -6.58 2.18 7.59
C PRO A 79 -7.78 2.81 6.91
N ASN A 80 -7.53 3.83 6.11
CA ASN A 80 -8.56 4.43 5.27
C ASN A 80 -8.41 4.06 3.81
N ALA A 81 -7.42 3.23 3.49
CA ALA A 81 -7.20 2.74 2.13
C ALA A 81 -6.76 1.30 2.16
N VAL A 82 -6.92 0.63 1.04
CA VAL A 82 -6.48 -0.74 0.85
C VAL A 82 -5.64 -0.79 -0.42
N TYR A 83 -4.72 -1.75 -0.49
CA TYR A 83 -3.94 -1.94 -1.71
C TYR A 83 -4.20 -3.34 -2.26
N ARG A 84 -4.07 -3.46 -3.58
CA ARG A 84 -4.26 -4.72 -4.28
C ARG A 84 -3.10 -4.93 -5.23
N LYS A 85 -2.54 -6.12 -5.18
CA LYS A 85 -1.43 -6.51 -6.05
C LYS A 85 -2.03 -7.08 -7.34
N ASN A 86 -1.69 -6.46 -8.45
CA ASN A 86 -2.11 -6.92 -9.77
C ASN A 86 -0.89 -7.51 -10.45
N LEU A 87 -0.74 -8.84 -10.34
CA LEU A 87 0.45 -9.52 -10.85
C LEU A 87 0.51 -9.46 -12.37
N ALA A 88 -0.63 -9.52 -13.04
CA ALA A 88 -0.64 -9.52 -14.50
C ALA A 88 -0.16 -8.20 -15.08
N ASP A 89 -0.55 -7.09 -14.47
CA ASP A 89 -0.16 -5.76 -14.94
C ASP A 89 1.08 -5.22 -14.25
N GLU A 90 1.57 -5.92 -13.23
CA GLU A 90 2.72 -5.50 -12.42
C GLU A 90 2.47 -4.13 -11.81
N THR A 91 1.34 -4.01 -11.14
CA THR A 91 0.99 -2.78 -10.40
C THR A 91 0.51 -3.13 -9.01
N ILE A 92 0.52 -2.12 -8.15
CA ILE A 92 -0.20 -2.15 -6.89
C ILE A 92 -1.18 -0.99 -6.94
N ASP A 93 -2.46 -1.31 -6.75
CA ASP A 93 -3.54 -0.33 -6.86
C ASP A 93 -3.99 0.05 -5.45
N PHE A 94 -4.05 1.34 -5.17
CA PHE A 94 -4.48 1.86 -3.88
C PHE A 94 -5.89 2.42 -4.01
N ILE A 95 -6.79 2.00 -3.13
CA ILE A 95 -8.22 2.27 -3.25
C ILE A 95 -8.73 2.77 -1.91
N ALA A 96 -9.57 3.80 -1.92
CA ALA A 96 -10.13 4.37 -0.70
C ALA A 96 -11.13 3.40 -0.09
N LEU A 97 -10.98 3.12 1.21
CA LEU A 97 -11.90 2.28 1.94
C LEU A 97 -13.12 3.05 2.42
N LYS A 98 -12.97 4.33 2.59
CA LYS A 98 -14.00 5.23 3.06
C LYS A 98 -13.65 6.60 2.52
N TYR A 99 -14.51 7.58 2.77
CA TYR A 99 -14.24 8.95 2.36
C TYR A 99 -12.93 9.43 2.99
N ILE A 100 -12.08 10.04 2.17
CA ILE A 100 -10.82 10.65 2.63
C ILE A 100 -10.90 12.13 2.29
N ALA A 101 -10.75 12.96 3.31
CA ALA A 101 -10.85 14.42 3.14
C ALA A 101 -9.53 15.00 2.64
N PRO A 102 -9.57 16.16 2.00
CA PRO A 102 -8.33 16.86 1.64
C PRO A 102 -7.48 17.08 2.89
N SER A 103 -6.18 16.95 2.74
CA SER A 103 -5.17 17.09 3.81
C SER A 103 -5.17 15.95 4.82
N GLU A 104 -5.98 14.94 4.59
CA GLU A 104 -5.97 13.76 5.46
C GLU A 104 -4.86 12.82 5.01
N GLU A 105 -4.15 12.23 5.97
CA GLU A 105 -3.13 11.23 5.65
C GLU A 105 -3.80 9.93 5.22
N ILE A 106 -3.20 9.25 4.24
CA ILE A 106 -3.70 7.99 3.72
C ILE A 106 -2.88 6.87 4.32
N PHE A 107 -3.56 5.94 4.98
CA PHE A 107 -2.94 4.79 5.64
C PHE A 107 -3.39 3.50 5.01
N ILE A 108 -2.47 2.55 4.92
CA ILE A 108 -2.78 1.18 4.51
C ILE A 108 -2.40 0.25 5.66
N ARG A 109 -2.82 -1.00 5.58
CA ARG A 109 -2.37 -2.00 6.52
C ARG A 109 -1.25 -2.81 5.87
N TYR A 110 -0.05 -2.72 6.44
CA TYR A 110 1.09 -3.48 5.93
C TYR A 110 0.83 -4.97 6.11
N ASN A 111 1.32 -5.77 5.17
CA ASN A 111 1.19 -7.21 5.21
C ASN A 111 -0.27 -7.66 5.24
N ASP A 112 -1.12 -6.91 4.53
CA ASP A 112 -2.53 -7.26 4.41
C ASP A 112 -2.64 -8.62 3.71
N PRO A 113 -3.20 -9.64 4.38
CA PRO A 113 -3.28 -10.97 3.79
C PRO A 113 -4.21 -11.05 2.59
N THR A 114 -5.05 -10.04 2.37
CA THR A 114 -5.98 -10.04 1.25
C THR A 114 -5.50 -9.22 0.07
N ALA A 115 -4.30 -8.65 0.12
CA ALA A 115 -3.85 -7.69 -0.89
C ALA A 115 -3.79 -8.27 -2.29
N GLY A 116 -3.58 -9.57 -2.45
CA GLY A 116 -3.51 -10.19 -3.76
C GLY A 116 -4.81 -10.79 -4.23
N LYS A 117 -5.93 -10.56 -3.54
CA LYS A 117 -7.18 -11.23 -3.82
C LYS A 117 -8.25 -10.24 -4.26
N ASP A 118 -9.22 -10.75 -4.99
CA ASP A 118 -10.36 -9.96 -5.41
C ASP A 118 -11.42 -9.96 -4.33
N GLY A 119 -12.27 -8.95 -4.37
CA GLY A 119 -13.48 -8.92 -3.61
C GLY A 119 -13.35 -8.24 -2.27
N PRO A 120 -14.42 -8.25 -1.49
CA PRO A 120 -14.54 -7.45 -0.29
C PRO A 120 -14.11 -8.16 0.99
N LEU A 121 -13.53 -9.35 0.91
CA LEU A 121 -13.22 -10.13 2.10
C LEU A 121 -12.22 -9.47 3.03
N TRP A 122 -11.57 -8.49 2.53
CA TRP A 122 -10.61 -7.69 3.26
C TRP A 122 -11.14 -7.23 4.62
N PHE A 123 -12.36 -6.70 4.64
CA PHE A 123 -12.94 -6.21 5.90
C PHE A 123 -13.08 -7.31 6.93
N GLU A 124 -13.56 -8.44 6.48
CA GLU A 124 -13.82 -9.55 7.39
C GLU A 124 -12.54 -10.08 7.98
N ILE A 125 -11.51 -10.18 7.16
CA ILE A 125 -10.23 -10.68 7.62
C ILE A 125 -9.59 -9.71 8.59
N GLN A 126 -9.70 -8.42 8.31
CA GLN A 126 -9.11 -7.43 9.19
C GLN A 126 -9.74 -7.44 10.57
N GLU A 127 -11.05 -7.59 10.64
CA GLU A 127 -11.73 -7.63 11.92
C GLU A 127 -11.36 -8.86 12.72
N ALA A 128 -11.11 -9.97 12.05
CA ALA A 128 -10.72 -11.19 12.73
C ALA A 128 -9.29 -11.14 13.25
N GLN A 129 -8.46 -10.27 12.69
CA GLN A 129 -7.04 -10.17 13.04
C GLN A 129 -6.81 -8.91 13.86
N THR A 130 -7.35 -8.88 15.03
CA THR A 130 -7.13 -7.73 15.90
C THR A 130 -5.68 -7.74 16.39
N GLU A 131 -5.11 -6.59 16.45
CA GLU A 131 -3.72 -6.46 16.85
C GLU A 131 -3.57 -5.69 18.14
#